data_9e44010bc9cb78f7af4025ea58f55ae9
#
_entry.id   9e44010bc9cb78f7af4025ea58f55ae9
#
_cell.length_a   1.000
_cell.length_b   1.000
_cell.length_c   1.000
_cell.angle_alpha   90.00
_cell.angle_beta   90.00
_cell.angle_gamma   90.00
#
_symmetry.space_group_name_H-M   'P 1'
#
loop_
_entity.id
_entity.type
_entity.pdbx_description
1 polymer ?
#
loop_
_entity_poly.entity_id
_entity_poly.type
_entity_poly.pdbx_seq_one_letter_code
_entity_poly.pdbx_strand_id
1 'polypeptide(L)'
;MVKKTIFSMAIAVAAILTSVYTLTGCQSHQGDENQLENDIDSFAIYYFNWQFPKTLKYCTQSSEPWLRYAASNVHQADVDLLRTKAEDATIEINDIDFSDDGANATVSITVHNFLQMDTIGQEAHLVEEADFHLPMSIENGVWKIRMVNLPRSERRNHD
;
A
#
# COMPACT_ATOMS: atom_id res chain seq x y z
N MET A 1 57.42 -18.81 57.03
CA MET A 1 57.24 -19.51 55.74
C MET A 1 55.79 -19.59 55.44
N VAL A 2 55.37 -18.92 54.46
CA VAL A 2 54.28 -19.08 53.51
C VAL A 2 53.92 -17.73 52.97
N LYS A 3 54.61 -17.32 51.93
CA LYS A 3 54.18 -16.21 51.02
C LYS A 3 54.23 -16.83 49.64
N LYS A 4 53.14 -16.87 48.96
CA LYS A 4 52.92 -16.97 47.49
C LYS A 4 51.64 -17.69 47.23
N THR A 5 50.61 -16.95 46.92
CA THR A 5 49.54 -17.38 46.00
C THR A 5 48.36 -16.39 46.06
N ILE A 6 48.64 -15.13 45.81
CA ILE A 6 47.51 -14.15 45.53
C ILE A 6 47.97 -13.29 44.37
N PHE A 7 48.22 -13.87 43.20
CA PHE A 7 48.54 -13.07 42.02
C PHE A 7 48.13 -13.73 40.72
N SER A 8 47.06 -14.48 40.73
CA SER A 8 46.66 -15.15 39.50
C SER A 8 45.14 -15.16 39.24
N MET A 9 44.41 -14.16 39.75
CA MET A 9 42.97 -14.11 39.56
C MET A 9 42.42 -12.76 39.07
N ALA A 10 43.26 -11.93 38.47
CA ALA A 10 42.88 -10.57 38.05
C ALA A 10 42.98 -10.35 36.54
N ILE A 11 43.18 -11.38 35.70
CA ILE A 11 43.34 -11.20 34.24
C ILE A 11 42.23 -11.91 33.41
N ALA A 12 41.24 -12.49 34.03
CA ALA A 12 40.20 -13.24 33.30
C ALA A 12 38.85 -12.53 33.17
N VAL A 13 38.72 -11.24 33.55
CA VAL A 13 37.42 -10.50 33.48
C VAL A 13 37.40 -9.40 32.43
N ALA A 14 38.51 -9.16 31.73
CA ALA A 14 38.59 -8.06 30.76
C ALA A 14 38.33 -8.45 29.28
N ALA A 15 37.92 -9.69 29.01
CA ALA A 15 37.78 -10.17 27.61
C ALA A 15 36.34 -10.50 27.15
N ILE A 16 35.30 -10.08 27.89
CA ILE A 16 33.91 -10.42 27.54
C ILE A 16 33.04 -9.17 27.20
N LEU A 17 33.64 -8.03 26.95
CA LEU A 17 32.85 -6.78 26.74
C LEU A 17 33.02 -6.16 25.35
N THR A 18 33.43 -6.90 24.32
CA THR A 18 33.60 -6.34 22.97
C THR A 18 32.94 -7.16 21.85
N SER A 19 31.79 -7.76 22.09
CA SER A 19 31.07 -8.41 20.97
C SER A 19 29.55 -8.32 21.11
N VAL A 20 29.00 -7.13 21.13
CA VAL A 20 27.59 -6.95 20.82
C VAL A 20 27.40 -5.52 20.31
N TYR A 21 27.72 -5.22 19.06
CA TYR A 21 27.12 -4.15 18.29
C TYR A 21 27.29 -4.43 16.80
N THR A 22 26.77 -5.56 16.34
CA THR A 22 26.30 -5.65 14.95
C THR A 22 24.79 -5.69 15.00
N LEU A 23 24.17 -4.61 15.40
CA LEU A 23 22.81 -4.33 15.01
C LEU A 23 22.89 -4.00 13.51
N THR A 24 22.74 -5.03 12.68
CA THR A 24 22.25 -4.84 11.32
C THR A 24 21.00 -4.01 11.45
N GLY A 25 21.08 -2.77 10.99
CA GLY A 25 19.91 -1.92 10.86
C GLY A 25 18.97 -2.60 9.86
N CYS A 26 17.99 -3.35 10.35
CA CYS A 26 16.76 -3.48 9.66
C CYS A 26 16.25 -2.04 9.54
N GLN A 27 16.21 -1.49 8.34
CA GLN A 27 15.41 -0.33 8.05
C GLN A 27 13.98 -0.76 8.37
N SER A 28 13.54 -0.49 9.59
CA SER A 28 12.15 -0.65 9.96
C SER A 28 11.40 0.43 9.19
N HIS A 29 10.62 0.05 8.18
CA HIS A 29 9.68 0.94 7.56
C HIS A 29 8.81 1.56 8.65
N GLN A 30 8.51 2.84 8.53
CA GLN A 30 7.63 3.51 9.48
C GLN A 30 6.19 3.06 9.17
N GLY A 31 5.71 2.03 9.84
CA GLY A 31 4.35 1.51 9.64
C GLY A 31 4.33 -0.01 9.65
N ASP A 32 3.16 -0.58 9.80
CA ASP A 32 2.93 -2.02 9.78
C ASP A 32 2.67 -2.49 8.35
N GLU A 33 3.54 -3.37 7.81
CA GLU A 33 3.40 -3.93 6.46
C GLU A 33 2.12 -4.78 6.32
N ASN A 34 1.74 -5.51 7.35
CA ASN A 34 0.49 -6.29 7.31
C ASN A 34 -0.74 -5.36 7.25
N GLN A 35 -0.69 -4.22 7.95
CA GLN A 35 -1.74 -3.21 7.87
C GLN A 35 -1.79 -2.60 6.46
N LEU A 36 -0.61 -2.35 5.86
CA LEU A 36 -0.50 -1.81 4.51
C LEU A 36 -1.17 -2.72 3.48
N GLU A 37 -0.84 -4.01 3.44
CA GLU A 37 -1.43 -4.98 2.50
C GLU A 37 -2.96 -5.08 2.69
N ASN A 38 -3.45 -5.20 3.92
CA ASN A 38 -4.88 -5.27 4.21
C ASN A 38 -5.63 -3.99 3.79
N ASP A 39 -5.01 -2.82 3.95
CA ASP A 39 -5.62 -1.55 3.57
C ASP A 39 -5.62 -1.34 2.05
N ILE A 40 -4.59 -1.82 1.33
CA ILE A 40 -4.56 -1.85 -0.14
C ILE A 40 -5.70 -2.71 -0.67
N ASP A 41 -5.80 -3.96 -0.19
CA ASP A 41 -6.84 -4.90 -0.59
C ASP A 41 -8.23 -4.28 -0.38
N SER A 42 -8.49 -3.78 0.82
CA SER A 42 -9.76 -3.15 1.16
C SER A 42 -10.04 -1.90 0.33
N PHE A 43 -9.06 -1.03 0.13
CA PHE A 43 -9.21 0.15 -0.73
C PHE A 43 -9.58 -0.26 -2.15
N ALA A 44 -8.80 -1.15 -2.75
CA ALA A 44 -8.97 -1.52 -4.15
C ALA A 44 -10.31 -2.24 -4.39
N ILE A 45 -10.69 -3.18 -3.52
CA ILE A 45 -12.01 -3.82 -3.60
C ILE A 45 -13.12 -2.77 -3.56
N TYR A 46 -13.09 -1.83 -2.62
CA TYR A 46 -14.13 -0.82 -2.55
C TYR A 46 -14.08 0.17 -3.70
N TYR A 47 -12.88 0.59 -4.13
CA TYR A 47 -12.72 1.57 -5.21
C TYR A 47 -13.20 1.02 -6.55
N PHE A 48 -12.74 -0.16 -6.94
CA PHE A 48 -13.06 -0.75 -8.24
C PHE A 48 -14.48 -1.37 -8.31
N ASN A 49 -15.12 -1.56 -7.15
CA ASN A 49 -16.56 -1.86 -7.06
C ASN A 49 -17.42 -0.60 -6.79
N TRP A 50 -16.85 0.60 -6.99
CA TRP A 50 -17.50 1.91 -6.92
C TRP A 50 -18.16 2.24 -5.56
N GLN A 51 -17.65 1.65 -4.50
CA GLN A 51 -18.09 1.92 -3.13
C GLN A 51 -17.25 3.06 -2.51
N PHE A 52 -17.09 4.17 -3.24
CA PHE A 52 -16.21 5.29 -2.92
C PHE A 52 -16.29 5.80 -1.47
N PRO A 53 -17.47 5.91 -0.83
CA PRO A 53 -17.53 6.33 0.57
C PRO A 53 -16.77 5.39 1.53
N LYS A 54 -16.65 4.10 1.20
CA LYS A 54 -15.94 3.13 2.03
C LYS A 54 -14.41 3.23 1.89
N THR A 55 -13.92 3.83 0.80
CA THR A 55 -12.48 3.99 0.57
C THR A 55 -11.85 5.09 1.41
N LEU A 56 -12.64 6.07 1.88
CA LEU A 56 -12.14 7.25 2.60
C LEU A 56 -11.22 6.92 3.77
N LYS A 57 -11.55 5.89 4.54
CA LYS A 57 -10.75 5.50 5.71
C LYS A 57 -9.38 4.95 5.38
N TYR A 58 -9.16 4.51 4.13
CA TYR A 58 -7.88 3.97 3.64
C TYR A 58 -7.04 5.02 2.91
N CYS A 59 -7.57 6.21 2.70
CA CYS A 59 -6.91 7.28 1.98
C CYS A 59 -6.36 8.37 2.91
N THR A 60 -5.37 9.10 2.43
CA THR A 60 -4.95 10.36 3.06
C THR A 60 -6.09 11.38 2.98
N GLN A 61 -6.10 12.33 3.89
CA GLN A 61 -7.11 13.40 3.89
C GLN A 61 -7.09 14.20 2.57
N SER A 62 -5.93 14.38 1.97
CA SER A 62 -5.77 15.06 0.68
C SER A 62 -6.37 14.32 -0.51
N SER A 63 -6.70 13.03 -0.36
CA SER A 63 -7.31 12.20 -1.41
C SER A 63 -8.82 12.35 -1.51
N GLU A 64 -9.49 12.87 -0.47
CA GLU A 64 -10.95 12.99 -0.42
C GLU A 64 -11.56 13.75 -1.63
N PRO A 65 -10.99 14.86 -2.13
CA PRO A 65 -11.52 15.53 -3.32
C PRO A 65 -11.58 14.64 -4.56
N TRP A 66 -10.61 13.74 -4.72
CA TRP A 66 -10.57 12.80 -5.85
C TRP A 66 -11.67 11.72 -5.75
N LEU A 67 -11.93 11.22 -4.56
CA LEU A 67 -13.02 10.27 -4.32
C LEU A 67 -14.39 10.92 -4.53
N ARG A 68 -14.56 12.16 -4.09
CA ARG A 68 -15.78 12.96 -4.35
C ARG A 68 -15.95 13.22 -5.84
N TYR A 69 -14.86 13.53 -6.54
CA TYR A 69 -14.87 13.71 -7.98
C TYR A 69 -15.28 12.42 -8.70
N ALA A 70 -14.69 11.25 -8.35
CA ALA A 70 -15.11 9.97 -8.90
C ALA A 70 -16.61 9.72 -8.68
N ALA A 71 -17.08 9.90 -7.44
CA ALA A 71 -18.49 9.70 -7.10
C ALA A 71 -19.44 10.63 -7.86
N SER A 72 -19.02 11.87 -8.14
CA SER A 72 -19.85 12.86 -8.87
C SER A 72 -19.98 12.57 -10.38
N ASN A 73 -19.13 11.72 -10.92
CA ASN A 73 -19.16 11.33 -12.34
C ASN A 73 -19.92 10.02 -12.59
N VAL A 74 -20.51 9.42 -11.57
CA VAL A 74 -21.32 8.21 -11.70
C VAL A 74 -22.69 8.57 -12.29
N HIS A 75 -23.05 7.95 -13.41
CA HIS A 75 -24.33 8.11 -14.06
C HIS A 75 -25.24 6.90 -13.83
N GLN A 76 -26.54 7.05 -14.10
CA GLN A 76 -27.50 5.96 -13.92
C GLN A 76 -27.14 4.74 -14.79
N ALA A 77 -26.68 4.97 -16.02
CA ALA A 77 -26.25 3.90 -16.93
C ALA A 77 -25.11 3.07 -16.32
N ASP A 78 -24.15 3.72 -15.65
CA ASP A 78 -23.03 3.04 -14.99
C ASP A 78 -23.52 2.16 -13.82
N VAL A 79 -24.50 2.68 -13.05
CA VAL A 79 -25.11 1.92 -11.94
C VAL A 79 -25.85 0.69 -12.47
N ASP A 80 -26.56 0.83 -13.59
CA ASP A 80 -27.28 -0.27 -14.21
C ASP A 80 -26.32 -1.31 -14.76
N LEU A 81 -25.21 -0.89 -15.38
CA LEU A 81 -24.15 -1.77 -15.84
C LEU A 81 -23.48 -2.50 -14.65
N LEU A 82 -23.22 -1.80 -13.54
CA LEU A 82 -22.65 -2.40 -12.33
C LEU A 82 -23.56 -3.51 -11.76
N ARG A 83 -24.88 -3.32 -11.80
CA ARG A 83 -25.86 -4.30 -11.31
C ARG A 83 -25.98 -5.53 -12.18
N THR A 84 -25.67 -5.42 -13.47
CA THR A 84 -25.71 -6.55 -14.41
C THR A 84 -24.41 -7.34 -14.45
N LYS A 85 -23.36 -6.84 -13.82
CA LYS A 85 -22.08 -7.52 -13.71
C LYS A 85 -22.22 -8.84 -12.95
N ALA A 86 -21.69 -9.93 -13.51
CA ALA A 86 -21.82 -11.25 -12.93
C ALA A 86 -20.95 -11.46 -11.69
N GLU A 87 -19.78 -10.80 -11.65
CA GLU A 87 -18.78 -10.95 -10.61
C GLU A 87 -18.26 -9.57 -10.17
N ASP A 88 -17.94 -9.43 -8.89
CA ASP A 88 -17.30 -8.22 -8.38
C ASP A 88 -15.86 -8.08 -8.90
N ALA A 89 -15.34 -6.86 -8.86
CA ALA A 89 -13.93 -6.63 -9.12
C ALA A 89 -13.09 -7.32 -8.04
N THR A 90 -12.02 -7.99 -8.48
CA THR A 90 -11.00 -8.59 -7.60
C THR A 90 -9.64 -8.00 -7.88
N ILE A 91 -8.70 -8.16 -6.95
CA ILE A 91 -7.36 -7.61 -7.07
C ILE A 91 -6.29 -8.64 -6.72
N GLU A 92 -5.10 -8.42 -7.28
CA GLU A 92 -3.86 -9.08 -6.89
C GLU A 92 -2.81 -8.00 -6.60
N ILE A 93 -2.13 -8.10 -5.46
CA ILE A 93 -0.98 -7.24 -5.13
C ILE A 93 0.25 -7.91 -5.74
N ASN A 94 0.91 -7.21 -6.67
CA ASN A 94 2.07 -7.73 -7.40
C ASN A 94 3.38 -7.36 -6.73
N ASP A 95 3.51 -6.10 -6.29
CA ASP A 95 4.75 -5.58 -5.73
C ASP A 95 4.49 -4.35 -4.85
N ILE A 96 5.36 -4.12 -3.88
CA ILE A 96 5.37 -2.95 -3.01
C ILE A 96 6.78 -2.36 -3.00
N ASP A 97 6.96 -1.24 -3.66
CA ASP A 97 8.22 -0.52 -3.74
C ASP A 97 8.23 0.62 -2.71
N PHE A 98 9.08 0.48 -1.69
CA PHE A 98 9.24 1.48 -0.64
C PHE A 98 10.30 2.51 -1.02
N SER A 99 10.02 3.78 -0.75
CA SER A 99 11.01 4.86 -0.90
C SER A 99 12.14 4.73 0.12
N ASP A 100 13.30 5.31 -0.20
CA ASP A 100 14.49 5.28 0.68
C ASP A 100 14.23 5.91 2.06
N ASP A 101 13.30 6.85 2.16
CA ASP A 101 12.92 7.50 3.43
C ASP A 101 11.95 6.64 4.29
N GLY A 102 11.45 5.54 3.74
CA GLY A 102 10.49 4.65 4.41
C GLY A 102 9.12 5.28 4.70
N ALA A 103 8.84 6.47 4.16
CA ALA A 103 7.60 7.22 4.42
C ALA A 103 6.60 7.19 3.27
N ASN A 104 7.04 6.73 2.11
CA ASN A 104 6.24 6.57 0.90
C ASN A 104 6.42 5.17 0.32
N ALA A 105 5.43 4.71 -0.42
CA ALA A 105 5.52 3.48 -1.20
C ALA A 105 4.71 3.61 -2.48
N THR A 106 5.01 2.78 -3.46
CA THR A 106 4.18 2.58 -4.64
C THR A 106 3.80 1.12 -4.71
N VAL A 107 2.51 0.84 -4.78
CA VAL A 107 1.99 -0.51 -4.85
C VAL A 107 1.50 -0.79 -6.26
N SER A 108 2.01 -1.86 -6.85
CA SER A 108 1.56 -2.38 -8.13
C SER A 108 0.49 -3.44 -7.91
N ILE A 109 -0.68 -3.25 -8.51
CA ILE A 109 -1.80 -4.19 -8.41
C ILE A 109 -2.32 -4.54 -9.80
N THR A 110 -2.82 -5.75 -9.96
CA THR A 110 -3.68 -6.14 -11.09
C THR A 110 -5.12 -6.20 -10.62
N VAL A 111 -6.01 -5.57 -11.38
CA VAL A 111 -7.46 -5.54 -11.09
C VAL A 111 -8.19 -6.29 -12.18
N HIS A 112 -9.10 -7.17 -11.77
CA HIS A 112 -9.93 -7.97 -12.68
C HIS A 112 -11.40 -7.58 -12.58
N ASN A 113 -12.14 -7.74 -13.68
CA ASN A 113 -13.59 -7.59 -13.76
C ASN A 113 -14.11 -6.26 -13.17
N PHE A 114 -13.62 -5.13 -13.62
CA PHE A 114 -14.03 -3.83 -13.11
C PHE A 114 -14.64 -2.93 -14.19
N LEU A 115 -15.38 -1.91 -13.75
CA LEU A 115 -15.85 -0.83 -14.64
C LEU A 115 -14.85 0.32 -14.58
N GLN A 116 -14.39 0.72 -15.76
CA GLN A 116 -13.51 1.87 -15.92
C GLN A 116 -14.30 3.09 -16.37
N MET A 117 -14.19 4.20 -15.64
CA MET A 117 -14.57 5.52 -16.08
C MET A 117 -13.47 6.10 -16.97
N ASP A 118 -13.77 6.35 -18.24
CA ASP A 118 -12.78 6.92 -19.15
C ASP A 118 -12.75 8.45 -19.12
N THR A 119 -13.82 9.05 -19.54
CA THR A 119 -13.88 10.50 -19.74
C THR A 119 -15.21 11.03 -19.19
N ILE A 120 -15.18 12.24 -18.64
CA ILE A 120 -16.38 12.94 -18.17
C ILE A 120 -17.45 12.91 -19.26
N GLY A 121 -18.65 12.41 -18.92
CA GLY A 121 -19.78 12.37 -19.81
C GLY A 121 -19.83 11.18 -20.78
N GLN A 122 -18.88 10.24 -20.67
CA GLN A 122 -18.96 8.94 -21.34
C GLN A 122 -19.39 7.87 -20.35
N GLU A 123 -20.13 6.86 -20.85
CA GLU A 123 -20.48 5.70 -20.04
C GLU A 123 -19.22 4.89 -19.69
N ALA A 124 -19.21 4.33 -18.49
CA ALA A 124 -18.17 3.39 -18.10
C ALA A 124 -18.25 2.11 -18.93
N HIS A 125 -17.13 1.44 -19.10
CA HIS A 125 -17.07 0.16 -19.80
C HIS A 125 -16.42 -0.91 -18.92
N LEU A 126 -16.77 -2.17 -19.17
CA LEU A 126 -16.19 -3.31 -18.48
C LEU A 126 -14.76 -3.57 -18.99
N VAL A 127 -13.85 -3.74 -18.07
CA VAL A 127 -12.45 -4.14 -18.31
C VAL A 127 -12.22 -5.47 -17.62
N GLU A 128 -11.69 -6.43 -18.37
CA GLU A 128 -11.40 -7.77 -17.84
C GLU A 128 -10.22 -7.74 -16.89
N GLU A 129 -9.14 -7.04 -17.26
CA GLU A 129 -7.91 -6.97 -16.48
C GLU A 129 -7.12 -5.70 -16.82
N ALA A 130 -6.56 -5.06 -15.81
CA ALA A 130 -5.58 -3.98 -15.99
C ALA A 130 -4.69 -3.80 -14.76
N ASP A 131 -3.47 -3.27 -15.00
CA ASP A 131 -2.51 -2.97 -13.96
C ASP A 131 -2.62 -1.51 -13.53
N PHE A 132 -2.40 -1.26 -12.23
CA PHE A 132 -2.43 0.07 -11.62
C PHE A 132 -1.27 0.25 -10.66
N HIS A 133 -0.82 1.50 -10.54
CA HIS A 133 0.10 1.92 -9.48
C HIS A 133 -0.62 2.83 -8.49
N LEU A 134 -0.58 2.44 -7.22
CA LEU A 134 -1.21 3.16 -6.12
C LEU A 134 -0.13 3.79 -5.25
N PRO A 135 0.07 5.12 -5.29
CA PRO A 135 0.99 5.77 -4.36
C PRO A 135 0.42 5.77 -2.95
N MET A 136 1.30 5.49 -2.00
CA MET A 136 0.98 5.47 -0.58
C MET A 136 1.90 6.41 0.21
N SER A 137 1.45 6.86 1.34
CA SER A 137 2.25 7.59 2.31
C SER A 137 1.78 7.31 3.73
N ILE A 138 2.67 7.54 4.70
CA ILE A 138 2.31 7.45 6.10
C ILE A 138 1.62 8.75 6.54
N GLU A 139 0.41 8.63 7.06
CA GLU A 139 -0.34 9.70 7.70
C GLU A 139 -0.71 9.30 9.13
N ASN A 140 -0.24 10.06 10.12
CA ASN A 140 -0.42 9.75 11.55
C ASN A 140 0.07 8.35 11.97
N GLY A 141 1.19 7.89 11.38
CA GLY A 141 1.79 6.59 11.68
C GLY A 141 1.12 5.39 11.00
N VAL A 142 0.17 5.62 10.09
CA VAL A 142 -0.59 4.59 9.38
C VAL A 142 -0.41 4.76 7.88
N TRP A 143 -0.19 3.67 7.16
CA TRP A 143 -0.13 3.67 5.70
C TRP A 143 -1.48 4.03 5.09
N LYS A 144 -1.49 4.95 4.14
CA LYS A 144 -2.69 5.44 3.46
C LYS A 144 -2.44 5.61 1.96
N ILE A 145 -3.45 5.30 1.16
CA ILE A 145 -3.44 5.60 -0.27
C ILE A 145 -3.43 7.12 -0.48
N ARG A 146 -2.47 7.61 -1.25
CA ARG A 146 -2.31 9.03 -1.57
C ARG A 146 -2.72 9.30 -3.02
N MET A 147 -3.97 9.68 -3.22
CA MET A 147 -4.47 10.04 -4.55
C MET A 147 -4.05 11.46 -4.94
N VAL A 148 -3.28 11.59 -5.99
CA VAL A 148 -2.94 12.87 -6.64
C VAL A 148 -3.75 13.09 -7.93
N ASN A 149 -4.42 12.04 -8.39
CA ASN A 149 -5.38 11.98 -9.49
C ASN A 149 -6.23 10.71 -9.30
N LEU A 150 -7.19 10.45 -10.18
CA LEU A 150 -7.85 9.15 -10.24
C LEU A 150 -6.84 8.08 -10.71
N PRO A 151 -6.87 6.87 -10.13
CA PRO A 151 -6.07 5.75 -10.61
C PRO A 151 -6.28 5.53 -12.11
N ARG A 152 -5.19 5.38 -12.83
CA ARG A 152 -5.20 5.13 -14.27
C ARG A 152 -4.55 3.78 -14.53
N SER A 153 -5.19 3.00 -15.42
CA SER A 153 -4.60 1.75 -15.88
C SER A 153 -3.35 2.03 -16.71
N GLU A 154 -2.35 1.19 -16.52
CA GLU A 154 -1.24 1.13 -17.46
C GLU A 154 -1.74 0.57 -18.79
N ARG A 155 -1.35 1.22 -19.89
CA ARG A 155 -1.60 0.64 -21.21
C ARG A 155 -0.63 -0.52 -21.37
N ARG A 156 -1.15 -1.75 -21.38
CA ARG A 156 -0.38 -2.86 -21.92
C ARG A 156 -0.15 -2.58 -23.39
N ASN A 157 1.11 -2.24 -23.75
CA ASN A 157 1.51 -2.26 -25.16
C ASN A 157 1.48 -3.74 -25.59
N HIS A 158 0.40 -4.15 -26.20
CA HIS A 158 0.39 -5.36 -27.00
C HIS A 158 1.14 -5.04 -28.30
N ASP A 159 2.44 -5.42 -28.34
CA ASP A 159 3.20 -5.55 -29.58
C ASP A 159 2.71 -6.77 -30.37
#